data_40689c9bd4596dc1642dcecd1c2288b3
#
_entry.id   40689c9bd4596dc1642dcecd1c2288b3
#
_cell.length_a   1.000
_cell.length_b   1.000
_cell.length_c   1.000
_cell.angle_alpha   90.00
_cell.angle_beta   90.00
_cell.angle_gamma   90.00
#
_symmetry.space_group_name_H-M   'P 1'
#
loop_
_entity.id
_entity.type
_entity.pdbx_description
1 polymer ?
#
loop_
_entity_poly.entity_id
_entity_poly.type
_entity_poly.pdbx_seq_one_letter_code
_entity_poly.pdbx_strand_id
1 'polypeptide(L)'
;QKRKFRYSSVSNTSLSSNVVFSQRVRTFDDALESSQINCVDGSVLFASLLRSINIEPILVRTPGHMFVGYYTDNSHKDMNFLETTMIGDVDLDDFFPDEQLDSTMVGKSQNEMSLLTFEKSKQYANKKYKDNVEGIHSGKLNYMFLEISKEVRRKIQPIGK
;
A
#
# COMPACT_ATOMS: atom_id res chain seq x y z
N GLN A 1 1.96 13.34 2.03
CA GLN A 1 2.57 13.85 3.28
C GLN A 1 1.94 15.19 3.76
N LYS A 2 1.55 16.11 2.90
CA LYS A 2 0.86 17.36 3.33
C LYS A 2 -0.38 17.10 4.20
N ARG A 3 -1.03 15.95 4.10
CA ARG A 3 -2.21 15.55 4.87
C ARG A 3 -1.89 14.84 6.18
N LYS A 4 -0.60 14.70 6.53
CA LYS A 4 -0.10 14.13 7.78
C LYS A 4 -0.63 12.72 8.12
N PHE A 5 -0.90 11.90 7.12
CA PHE A 5 -1.17 10.48 7.37
C PHE A 5 0.03 9.82 8.02
N ARG A 6 -0.25 8.94 8.98
CA ARG A 6 0.77 8.12 9.66
C ARG A 6 0.36 6.66 9.59
N TYR A 7 1.35 5.80 9.45
CA TYR A 7 1.11 4.37 9.54
C TYR A 7 0.76 3.98 10.98
N SER A 8 -0.22 3.08 11.12
CA SER A 8 -0.58 2.47 12.38
C SER A 8 -0.92 1.01 12.13
N SER A 9 -0.25 0.11 12.85
CA SER A 9 -0.50 -1.35 12.77
C SER A 9 -1.85 -1.76 13.39
N VAL A 10 -2.57 -0.83 14.03
CA VAL A 10 -3.86 -1.12 14.65
C VAL A 10 -4.90 -1.39 13.56
N SER A 11 -5.35 -2.64 13.49
CA SER A 11 -6.49 -3.05 12.67
C SER A 11 -7.70 -3.26 13.56
N ASN A 12 -8.83 -2.63 13.22
CA ASN A 12 -10.10 -2.98 13.83
C ASN A 12 -10.61 -4.29 13.21
N THR A 13 -10.22 -5.41 13.81
CA THR A 13 -10.82 -6.70 13.48
C THR A 13 -12.11 -6.85 14.29
N SER A 14 -13.20 -7.26 13.65
CA SER A 14 -14.40 -7.65 14.37
C SER A 14 -14.12 -8.96 15.11
N LEU A 15 -13.89 -8.87 16.43
CA LEU A 15 -13.75 -10.03 17.31
C LEU A 15 -15.08 -10.74 17.60
N SER A 16 -16.19 -10.23 17.06
CA SER A 16 -17.54 -10.73 17.36
C SER A 16 -18.01 -11.88 16.47
N SER A 17 -17.21 -12.33 15.50
CA SER A 17 -17.56 -13.46 14.64
C SER A 17 -16.53 -14.57 14.73
N ASN A 18 -16.95 -15.72 15.21
CA ASN A 18 -16.13 -16.95 15.23
C ASN A 18 -15.92 -17.56 13.83
N VAL A 19 -16.48 -16.98 12.77
CA VAL A 19 -16.56 -17.59 11.44
C VAL A 19 -15.93 -16.73 10.34
N VAL A 20 -15.79 -15.42 10.53
CA VAL A 20 -15.26 -14.52 9.50
C VAL A 20 -14.20 -13.60 10.10
N PHE A 21 -12.96 -13.82 9.74
CA PHE A 21 -11.89 -12.85 9.96
C PHE A 21 -12.03 -11.72 8.93
N SER A 22 -12.75 -10.67 9.28
CA SER A 22 -12.87 -9.48 8.44
C SER A 22 -12.07 -8.32 9.04
N GLN A 23 -11.20 -7.74 8.23
CA GLN A 23 -10.56 -6.49 8.58
C GLN A 23 -11.42 -5.34 8.04
N ARG A 24 -11.83 -4.40 8.92
CA ARG A 24 -12.46 -3.16 8.48
C ARG A 24 -11.44 -2.33 7.72
N VAL A 25 -11.78 -1.94 6.49
CA VAL A 25 -11.03 -0.96 5.72
C VAL A 25 -11.60 0.43 6.04
N ARG A 26 -10.73 1.37 6.40
CA ARG A 26 -11.13 2.77 6.62
C ARG A 26 -11.54 3.40 5.30
N THR A 27 -12.66 4.13 5.32
CA THR A 27 -13.02 5.00 4.20
C THR A 27 -12.01 6.15 4.08
N PHE A 28 -12.09 6.89 2.97
CA PHE A 28 -11.25 8.08 2.80
C PHE A 28 -11.49 9.11 3.92
N ASP A 29 -12.75 9.30 4.30
CA ASP A 29 -13.14 10.23 5.36
C ASP A 29 -12.65 9.75 6.73
N ASP A 30 -12.84 8.47 7.07
CA ASP A 30 -12.29 7.87 8.30
C ASP A 30 -10.76 8.06 8.38
N ALA A 31 -10.05 7.88 7.26
CA ALA A 31 -8.61 8.03 7.20
C ALA A 31 -8.17 9.49 7.37
N LEU A 32 -8.93 10.44 6.81
CA LEU A 32 -8.67 11.87 6.99
C LEU A 32 -8.90 12.32 8.44
N GLU A 33 -9.98 11.86 9.08
CA GLU A 33 -10.32 12.21 10.45
C GLU A 33 -9.31 11.64 11.46
N SER A 34 -8.97 10.36 11.33
CA SER A 34 -8.03 9.69 12.24
C SER A 34 -6.56 10.02 11.97
N SER A 35 -6.24 10.48 10.75
CA SER A 35 -4.86 10.63 10.25
C SER A 35 -4.02 9.35 10.37
N GLN A 36 -4.65 8.18 10.45
CA GLN A 36 -4.00 6.89 10.62
C GLN A 36 -4.50 5.90 9.57
N ILE A 37 -3.56 5.20 8.95
CA ILE A 37 -3.84 4.13 7.98
C ILE A 37 -2.95 2.92 8.26
N ASN A 38 -3.45 1.73 8.01
CA ASN A 38 -2.65 0.50 8.00
C ASN A 38 -2.29 0.10 6.56
N CYS A 39 -1.60 -1.04 6.37
CA CYS A 39 -1.18 -1.50 5.05
C CYS A 39 -2.36 -1.75 4.10
N VAL A 40 -3.50 -2.23 4.60
CA VAL A 40 -4.70 -2.47 3.79
C VAL A 40 -5.37 -1.15 3.42
N ASP A 41 -5.59 -0.27 4.42
CA ASP A 41 -6.18 1.06 4.21
C ASP A 41 -5.36 1.87 3.19
N GLY A 42 -4.03 1.90 3.36
CA GLY A 42 -3.12 2.60 2.46
C GLY A 42 -3.17 2.04 1.05
N SER A 43 -3.11 0.71 0.91
CA SER A 43 -3.15 0.06 -0.41
C SER A 43 -4.45 0.33 -1.15
N VAL A 44 -5.60 0.25 -0.47
CA VAL A 44 -6.91 0.54 -1.06
C VAL A 44 -7.06 2.02 -1.40
N LEU A 45 -6.59 2.92 -0.52
CA LEU A 45 -6.59 4.36 -0.77
C LEU A 45 -5.78 4.71 -2.02
N PHE A 46 -4.53 4.22 -2.11
CA PHE A 46 -3.68 4.49 -3.27
C PHE A 46 -4.24 3.84 -4.55
N ALA A 47 -4.80 2.64 -4.47
CA ALA A 47 -5.50 2.02 -5.59
C ALA A 47 -6.66 2.89 -6.09
N SER A 48 -7.44 3.47 -5.17
CA SER A 48 -8.54 4.37 -5.51
C SER A 48 -8.06 5.66 -6.17
N LEU A 49 -6.98 6.25 -5.66
CA LEU A 49 -6.36 7.44 -6.23
C LEU A 49 -5.79 7.19 -7.64
N LEU A 50 -5.02 6.10 -7.82
CA LEU A 50 -4.51 5.70 -9.13
C LEU A 50 -5.65 5.51 -10.13
N ARG A 51 -6.73 4.87 -9.70
CA ARG A 51 -7.91 4.66 -10.52
C ARG A 51 -8.60 5.96 -10.93
N SER A 52 -8.63 6.96 -10.05
CA SER A 52 -9.25 8.26 -10.33
C SER A 52 -8.54 9.04 -11.45
N ILE A 53 -7.28 8.74 -11.70
CA ILE A 53 -6.46 9.31 -12.78
C ILE A 53 -6.22 8.33 -13.94
N ASN A 54 -7.07 7.29 -14.05
CA ASN A 54 -7.04 6.27 -15.11
C ASN A 54 -5.77 5.39 -15.15
N ILE A 55 -5.07 5.24 -14.06
CA ILE A 55 -4.02 4.22 -13.90
C ILE A 55 -4.67 2.97 -13.32
N GLU A 56 -4.42 1.81 -13.91
CA GLU A 56 -4.94 0.54 -13.38
C GLU A 56 -4.08 0.03 -12.24
N PRO A 57 -4.63 -0.03 -11.01
CA PRO A 57 -3.88 -0.48 -9.84
C PRO A 57 -3.98 -2.00 -9.67
N ILE A 58 -3.02 -2.50 -8.92
CA ILE A 58 -2.92 -3.90 -8.51
C ILE A 58 -2.86 -3.92 -6.98
N LEU A 59 -3.68 -4.74 -6.33
CA LEU A 59 -3.55 -5.04 -4.92
C LEU A 59 -2.76 -6.32 -4.74
N VAL A 60 -1.68 -6.27 -4.00
CA VAL A 60 -0.82 -7.42 -3.71
C VAL A 60 -0.86 -7.73 -2.22
N ARG A 61 -1.19 -8.98 -1.89
CA ARG A 61 -1.14 -9.49 -0.51
C ARG A 61 -0.09 -10.58 -0.40
N THR A 62 0.72 -10.49 0.62
CA THR A 62 1.64 -11.51 1.10
C THR A 62 1.29 -11.85 2.55
N PRO A 63 1.84 -12.90 3.16
CA PRO A 63 1.55 -13.21 4.57
C PRO A 63 1.77 -12.02 5.50
N GLY A 64 0.70 -11.58 6.14
CA GLY A 64 0.71 -10.48 7.10
C GLY A 64 0.85 -9.07 6.53
N HIS A 65 0.89 -8.91 5.20
CA HIS A 65 1.14 -7.61 4.58
C HIS A 65 0.39 -7.38 3.27
N MET A 66 0.13 -6.10 2.95
CA MET A 66 -0.47 -5.66 1.69
C MET A 66 0.23 -4.40 1.18
N PHE A 67 0.42 -4.32 -0.13
CA PHE A 67 0.95 -3.15 -0.83
C PHE A 67 0.25 -2.98 -2.18
N VAL A 68 0.44 -1.83 -2.81
CA VAL A 68 -0.19 -1.49 -4.09
C VAL A 68 0.81 -1.57 -5.23
N GLY A 69 0.35 -2.05 -6.37
CA GLY A 69 1.07 -1.97 -7.64
C GLY A 69 0.28 -1.17 -8.67
N TYR A 70 0.93 -0.86 -9.77
CA TYR A 70 0.33 -0.20 -10.92
C TYR A 70 1.11 -0.50 -12.20
N TYR A 71 0.40 -0.52 -13.32
CA TYR A 71 1.04 -0.61 -14.61
C TYR A 71 1.61 0.73 -15.04
N THR A 72 2.82 0.71 -15.59
CA THR A 72 3.52 1.90 -16.09
C THR A 72 3.28 2.14 -17.57
N ASP A 73 2.66 1.17 -18.24
CA ASP A 73 2.33 1.21 -19.65
C ASP A 73 0.92 0.64 -19.93
N ASN A 74 0.32 1.05 -21.04
CA ASN A 74 -1.02 0.61 -21.45
C ASN A 74 -1.06 -0.86 -21.94
N SER A 75 0.09 -1.48 -22.18
CA SER A 75 0.17 -2.87 -22.62
C SER A 75 0.26 -3.86 -21.46
N HIS A 76 0.28 -3.37 -20.22
CA HIS A 76 0.37 -4.14 -18.98
C HIS A 76 1.61 -5.05 -18.90
N LYS A 77 2.71 -4.63 -19.54
CA LYS A 77 3.97 -5.38 -19.51
C LYS A 77 4.86 -5.00 -18.33
N ASP A 78 4.89 -3.70 -18.05
CA ASP A 78 5.73 -3.15 -17.01
C ASP A 78 4.87 -2.68 -15.82
N MET A 79 5.30 -3.06 -14.63
CA MET A 79 4.62 -2.68 -13.38
C MET A 79 5.62 -2.24 -12.32
N ASN A 80 5.16 -1.37 -11.46
CA ASN A 80 5.87 -0.96 -10.27
C ASN A 80 4.98 -1.15 -9.05
N PHE A 81 5.62 -1.24 -7.90
CA PHE A 81 4.94 -1.41 -6.62
C PHE A 81 5.33 -0.29 -5.65
N LEU A 82 4.46 -0.01 -4.70
CA LEU A 82 4.62 1.05 -3.72
C LEU A 82 4.24 0.52 -2.33
N GLU A 83 5.14 0.72 -1.38
CA GLU A 83 4.92 0.41 0.03
C GLU A 83 4.20 1.55 0.72
N THR A 84 2.93 1.34 1.04
CA THR A 84 2.08 2.41 1.59
C THR A 84 2.28 2.65 3.09
N THR A 85 2.97 1.74 3.78
CA THR A 85 3.31 1.91 5.21
C THR A 85 4.42 2.93 5.43
N MET A 86 5.15 3.29 4.37
CA MET A 86 6.17 4.35 4.38
C MET A 86 5.59 5.75 4.14
N ILE A 87 4.28 5.93 4.32
CA ILE A 87 3.65 7.25 4.20
C ILE A 87 3.78 8.03 5.52
N GLY A 88 4.14 9.29 5.43
CA GLY A 88 4.24 10.17 6.58
C GLY A 88 5.66 10.27 7.17
N ASP A 89 5.75 10.43 8.46
CA ASP A 89 7.01 10.43 9.23
C ASP A 89 7.45 8.98 9.45
N VAL A 90 8.50 8.59 8.78
CA VAL A 90 8.98 7.21 8.74
C VAL A 90 10.46 7.19 9.04
N ASP A 91 10.85 6.31 9.93
CA ASP A 91 12.22 5.90 10.12
C ASP A 91 12.59 4.95 8.98
N LEU A 92 13.36 5.44 8.01
CA LEU A 92 13.75 4.65 6.85
C LEU A 92 14.77 3.57 7.19
N ASP A 93 15.54 3.74 8.27
CA ASP A 93 16.51 2.76 8.73
C ASP A 93 15.81 1.48 9.24
N ASP A 94 14.54 1.56 9.70
CA ASP A 94 13.71 0.39 10.01
C ASP A 94 13.46 -0.50 8.77
N PHE A 95 13.41 0.09 7.59
CA PHE A 95 13.20 -0.62 6.32
C PHE A 95 14.51 -0.97 5.61
N PHE A 96 15.55 -0.18 5.84
CA PHE A 96 16.86 -0.29 5.19
C PHE A 96 17.99 -0.13 6.22
N PRO A 97 18.15 -1.07 7.16
CA PRO A 97 19.06 -0.92 8.29
C PRO A 97 20.53 -0.78 7.90
N ASP A 98 20.91 -1.25 6.73
CA ASP A 98 22.29 -1.19 6.22
C ASP A 98 22.64 0.15 5.54
N GLU A 99 21.66 1.04 5.32
CA GLU A 99 21.85 2.24 4.49
C GLU A 99 21.99 3.54 5.29
N GLN A 100 21.65 3.56 6.59
CA GLN A 100 21.72 4.74 7.47
C GLN A 100 21.03 5.98 6.86
N LEU A 101 19.81 5.77 6.29
CA LEU A 101 19.10 6.78 5.51
C LEU A 101 18.63 7.96 6.34
N ASP A 102 18.27 7.74 7.60
CA ASP A 102 17.73 8.80 8.46
C ASP A 102 18.76 9.90 8.69
N SER A 103 20.05 9.56 8.80
CA SER A 103 21.13 10.54 8.87
C SER A 103 21.21 11.41 7.61
N THR A 104 20.85 10.88 6.46
CA THR A 104 20.86 11.61 5.18
C THR A 104 19.67 12.55 5.02
N MET A 105 18.65 12.41 5.88
CA MET A 105 17.44 13.27 5.89
C MET A 105 17.68 14.61 6.59
N VAL A 106 18.70 14.68 7.45
CA VAL A 106 19.00 15.89 8.21
C VAL A 106 19.32 17.06 7.27
N GLY A 107 18.59 18.15 7.46
CA GLY A 107 18.76 19.37 6.64
C GLY A 107 18.08 19.36 5.27
N LYS A 108 17.40 18.27 4.89
CA LYS A 108 16.62 18.23 3.65
C LYS A 108 15.28 18.96 3.80
N SER A 109 14.84 19.56 2.71
CA SER A 109 13.48 20.10 2.61
C SER A 109 12.43 18.99 2.65
N GLN A 110 11.20 19.35 3.01
CA GLN A 110 10.05 18.42 3.00
C GLN A 110 9.85 17.74 1.64
N ASN A 111 10.12 18.43 0.55
CA ASN A 111 9.97 17.86 -0.79
C ASN A 111 11.06 16.82 -1.08
N GLU A 112 12.30 17.09 -0.70
CA GLU A 112 13.42 16.15 -0.86
C GLU A 112 13.22 14.90 -0.01
N MET A 113 12.79 15.06 1.25
CA MET A 113 12.44 13.94 2.13
C MET A 113 11.30 13.10 1.52
N SER A 114 10.25 13.77 1.03
CA SER A 114 9.12 13.08 0.40
C SER A 114 9.52 12.29 -0.85
N LEU A 115 10.41 12.85 -1.67
CA LEU A 115 10.90 12.18 -2.87
C LEU A 115 11.75 10.95 -2.51
N LEU A 116 12.66 11.10 -1.55
CA LEU A 116 13.48 9.98 -1.07
C LEU A 116 12.61 8.86 -0.51
N THR A 117 11.67 9.18 0.38
CA THR A 117 10.72 8.20 0.94
C THR A 117 9.92 7.49 -0.17
N PHE A 118 9.46 8.23 -1.17
CA PHE A 118 8.73 7.64 -2.31
C PHE A 118 9.61 6.66 -3.11
N GLU A 119 10.84 7.03 -3.44
CA GLU A 119 11.75 6.13 -4.18
C GLU A 119 12.13 4.90 -3.35
N LYS A 120 12.36 5.06 -2.05
CA LYS A 120 12.63 3.94 -1.14
C LYS A 120 11.40 3.03 -0.97
N SER A 121 10.21 3.60 -0.89
CA SER A 121 8.95 2.86 -0.89
C SER A 121 8.79 2.00 -2.15
N LYS A 122 9.11 2.52 -3.33
CA LYS A 122 9.13 1.75 -4.58
C LYS A 122 10.16 0.62 -4.53
N GLN A 123 11.38 0.94 -4.11
CA GLN A 123 12.47 -0.04 -4.00
C GLN A 123 12.09 -1.21 -3.10
N TYR A 124 11.55 -0.90 -1.92
CA TYR A 124 11.11 -1.90 -0.95
C TYR A 124 9.99 -2.78 -1.48
N ALA A 125 8.93 -2.18 -2.03
CA ALA A 125 7.78 -2.93 -2.55
C ALA A 125 8.14 -3.80 -3.76
N ASN A 126 8.98 -3.31 -4.68
CA ASN A 126 9.46 -4.10 -5.82
C ASN A 126 10.31 -5.30 -5.37
N LYS A 127 11.17 -5.11 -4.35
CA LYS A 127 11.90 -6.23 -3.75
C LYS A 127 10.95 -7.22 -3.10
N LYS A 128 9.97 -6.73 -2.30
CA LYS A 128 8.97 -7.57 -1.63
C LYS A 128 8.17 -8.41 -2.65
N TYR A 129 7.79 -7.81 -3.78
CA TYR A 129 7.13 -8.54 -4.86
C TYR A 129 8.02 -9.66 -5.43
N LYS A 130 9.26 -9.35 -5.77
CA LYS A 130 10.23 -10.33 -6.32
C LYS A 130 10.46 -11.50 -5.35
N ASP A 131 10.65 -11.19 -4.07
CA ASP A 131 10.90 -12.21 -3.03
C ASP A 131 9.70 -13.13 -2.79
N ASN A 132 8.49 -12.72 -3.21
CA ASN A 132 7.24 -13.44 -2.99
C ASN A 132 6.53 -13.90 -4.27
N VAL A 133 7.13 -13.73 -5.44
CA VAL A 133 6.48 -13.98 -6.74
C VAL A 133 5.92 -15.40 -6.86
N GLU A 134 6.65 -16.40 -6.41
CA GLU A 134 6.18 -17.79 -6.43
C GLU A 134 4.94 -18.00 -5.55
N GLY A 135 4.95 -17.42 -4.34
CA GLY A 135 3.80 -17.45 -3.44
C GLY A 135 2.57 -16.76 -4.05
N ILE A 136 2.77 -15.60 -4.62
CA ILE A 136 1.73 -14.78 -5.26
C ILE A 136 1.04 -15.53 -6.40
N HIS A 137 1.79 -16.27 -7.21
CA HIS A 137 1.24 -17.08 -8.31
C HIS A 137 0.83 -18.49 -7.92
N SER A 138 1.02 -18.90 -6.67
CA SER A 138 0.71 -20.26 -6.19
C SER A 138 -0.77 -20.54 -5.95
N GLY A 139 -1.61 -19.52 -5.91
CA GLY A 139 -3.03 -19.63 -5.52
C GLY A 139 -3.25 -19.90 -4.02
N LYS A 140 -2.22 -19.84 -3.18
CA LYS A 140 -2.37 -20.01 -1.72
C LYS A 140 -3.17 -18.86 -1.11
N LEU A 141 -4.03 -19.15 -0.15
CA LEU A 141 -4.94 -18.19 0.48
C LEU A 141 -4.26 -16.96 1.11
N ASN A 142 -3.00 -17.11 1.54
CA ASN A 142 -2.25 -16.01 2.17
C ASN A 142 -1.64 -15.03 1.16
N TYR A 143 -1.76 -15.31 -0.12
CA TYR A 143 -1.27 -14.48 -1.21
C TYR A 143 -2.41 -14.03 -2.09
N MET A 144 -2.28 -12.87 -2.72
CA MET A 144 -3.22 -12.35 -3.70
C MET A 144 -2.51 -11.41 -4.66
N PHE A 145 -2.85 -11.52 -5.92
CA PHE A 145 -2.55 -10.53 -6.95
C PHE A 145 -3.87 -10.18 -7.62
N LEU A 146 -4.37 -8.99 -7.37
CA LEU A 146 -5.68 -8.55 -7.84
C LEU A 146 -5.56 -7.28 -8.67
N GLU A 147 -5.70 -7.40 -9.96
CA GLU A 147 -5.82 -6.27 -10.88
C GLU A 147 -7.20 -5.63 -10.75
N ILE A 148 -7.24 -4.33 -10.46
CA ILE A 148 -8.49 -3.59 -10.34
C ILE A 148 -8.95 -3.09 -11.72
N SER A 149 -9.18 -4.02 -12.62
CA SER A 149 -9.70 -3.76 -13.96
C SER A 149 -11.16 -3.26 -13.94
N LYS A 150 -11.65 -2.80 -15.09
CA LYS A 150 -13.09 -2.43 -15.25
C LYS A 150 -14.02 -3.59 -14.93
N GLU A 151 -13.63 -4.82 -15.25
CA GLU A 151 -14.42 -6.03 -15.02
C GLU A 151 -14.50 -6.39 -13.53
N VAL A 152 -13.39 -6.33 -12.83
CA VAL A 152 -13.33 -6.56 -11.39
C VAL A 152 -14.19 -5.51 -10.66
N ARG A 153 -14.10 -4.24 -11.05
CA ARG A 153 -14.91 -3.16 -10.46
C ARG A 153 -16.43 -3.35 -10.58
N ARG A 154 -16.90 -4.03 -11.61
CA ARG A 154 -18.34 -4.35 -11.75
C ARG A 154 -18.82 -5.40 -10.74
N LYS A 155 -17.86 -6.17 -10.18
CA LYS A 155 -18.14 -7.27 -9.25
C LYS A 155 -17.95 -6.90 -7.78
N ILE A 156 -17.29 -5.76 -7.51
CA ILE A 156 -17.05 -5.28 -6.14
C ILE A 156 -17.98 -4.11 -5.82
N GLN A 157 -18.50 -4.07 -4.61
CA GLN A 157 -19.25 -2.92 -4.11
C GLN A 157 -18.28 -1.87 -3.52
N PRO A 158 -18.41 -0.59 -3.87
CA PRO A 158 -17.67 0.48 -3.20
C PRO A 158 -17.99 0.50 -1.70
N ILE A 159 -16.99 0.74 -0.87
CA ILE A 159 -17.15 0.95 0.55
C ILE A 159 -17.38 2.45 0.80
N GLY A 160 -18.44 2.78 1.46
CA GLY A 160 -18.81 4.15 1.78
C GLY A 160 -19.56 4.87 0.64
N LYS A 161 -20.41 5.78 1.02
CA LYS A 161 -20.99 6.83 0.18
C LYS A 161 -20.47 8.17 0.66
#